data_a0486a45eae89578a5feb3cd38e68cab
#
_entry.id   a0486a45eae89578a5feb3cd38e68cab
#
_cell.length_a   1.000
_cell.length_b   1.000
_cell.length_c   1.000
_cell.angle_alpha   90.00
_cell.angle_beta   90.00
_cell.angle_gamma   90.00
#
_symmetry.space_group_name_H-M   'P 1'
#
loop_
_entity.id
_entity.type
_entity.pdbx_description
1 polymer ?
#
loop_
_entity_poly.entity_id
_entity_poly.type
_entity_poly.pdbx_seq_one_letter_code
_entity_poly.pdbx_strand_id
1 'polypeptide(L)'
;NGNSSYLDIGSTMQVGPGGKWYWEQYNTQSGSGNTGQPLTAIIPITESAHQPATVPTGNVDLEIGTRDGNNEVYMIALDLDNGYAYRGNDGSWSNGANLSDIVSGDGTGATASSISSTMTWRPFIELLFDGSSAATRMNFGTNPSFNGAVTAGTETDGNGFGRFKYAVPSGFLAVCSRNMANPHVSVDPNQGASVQDYFQTALYTGNGASSLDIDLDFSPEQVWIKRRNANQSHVLANKLSGDDKFMAT
;
A
#
# COMPACT_ATOMS: atom_id res chain seq x y z
N ASN A 1 15.57 36.45 -6.20
CA ASN A 1 15.75 35.24 -5.39
C ASN A 1 14.36 34.68 -5.12
N GLY A 2 13.86 33.83 -6.03
CA GLY A 2 12.64 33.06 -5.81
C GLY A 2 12.95 32.01 -4.76
N ASN A 3 12.27 32.03 -3.63
CA ASN A 3 12.28 30.93 -2.68
C ASN A 3 11.49 29.79 -3.31
N SER A 4 12.17 28.79 -3.83
CA SER A 4 11.52 27.52 -4.19
C SER A 4 11.12 26.82 -2.90
N SER A 5 9.86 26.45 -2.79
CA SER A 5 9.34 25.65 -1.67
C SER A 5 8.98 24.27 -2.20
N TYR A 6 9.29 23.26 -1.41
CA TYR A 6 8.92 21.87 -1.72
C TYR A 6 7.73 21.46 -0.86
N LEU A 7 6.82 20.71 -1.45
CA LEU A 7 5.77 20.01 -0.74
C LEU A 7 5.95 18.50 -0.94
N ASP A 8 6.18 17.83 0.14
CA ASP A 8 6.40 16.40 0.23
C ASP A 8 5.11 15.68 0.59
N ILE A 9 4.69 14.74 -0.24
CA ILE A 9 3.46 13.98 -0.06
C ILE A 9 3.77 12.49 -0.10
N GLY A 10 3.77 11.85 1.05
CA GLY A 10 3.88 10.39 1.17
C GLY A 10 2.52 9.72 1.10
N SER A 11 2.44 8.60 0.38
CA SER A 11 1.29 7.70 0.42
C SER A 11 1.13 7.12 1.82
N THR A 12 -0.12 6.87 2.24
CA THR A 12 -0.43 6.03 3.41
C THR A 12 -0.28 4.55 3.12
N MET A 13 -0.26 4.17 1.84
CA MET A 13 0.00 2.81 1.40
C MET A 13 1.50 2.54 1.41
N GLN A 14 1.86 1.35 1.87
CA GLN A 14 3.25 0.90 2.01
C GLN A 14 3.43 -0.40 1.23
N VAL A 15 4.63 -0.65 0.75
CA VAL A 15 4.99 -1.85 -0.02
C VAL A 15 6.29 -2.45 0.49
N GLY A 16 6.43 -3.76 0.39
CA GLY A 16 7.59 -4.49 0.88
C GLY A 16 7.41 -5.01 2.34
N PRO A 17 8.44 -5.71 2.88
CA PRO A 17 9.67 -6.08 2.17
C PRO A 17 9.37 -7.03 1.00
N GLY A 18 10.12 -6.86 -0.10
CA GLY A 18 9.99 -7.66 -1.32
C GLY A 18 8.71 -7.39 -2.12
N GLY A 19 8.50 -8.20 -3.16
CA GLY A 19 7.35 -8.16 -4.05
C GLY A 19 7.50 -7.17 -5.22
N LYS A 20 6.57 -7.31 -6.18
CA LYS A 20 6.51 -6.48 -7.38
C LYS A 20 5.22 -5.67 -7.38
N TRP A 21 5.33 -4.36 -7.48
CA TRP A 21 4.25 -3.43 -7.23
C TRP A 21 4.03 -2.48 -8.40
N TYR A 22 2.78 -2.09 -8.65
CA TYR A 22 2.40 -1.21 -9.73
C TYR A 22 1.41 -0.13 -9.27
N TRP A 23 1.62 1.10 -9.74
CA TRP A 23 0.67 2.19 -9.63
C TRP A 23 0.83 3.16 -10.80
N GLU A 24 -0.10 4.08 -10.94
CA GLU A 24 -0.06 5.14 -11.94
C GLU A 24 -0.15 6.51 -11.27
N GLN A 25 0.37 7.51 -11.94
CA GLN A 25 0.36 8.89 -11.49
C GLN A 25 0.07 9.80 -12.66
N TYR A 26 -0.92 10.69 -12.54
CA TYR A 26 -1.19 11.73 -13.50
C TYR A 26 -0.66 13.05 -13.01
N ASN A 27 0.21 13.68 -13.79
CA ASN A 27 0.83 14.95 -13.47
C ASN A 27 0.33 16.04 -14.41
N THR A 28 0.02 17.20 -13.84
CA THR A 28 -0.29 18.41 -14.58
C THR A 28 0.64 19.53 -14.18
N GLN A 29 0.95 20.42 -15.11
CA GLN A 29 1.68 21.65 -14.86
C GLN A 29 1.01 22.79 -15.63
N SER A 30 0.92 23.96 -15.00
CA SER A 30 0.60 25.22 -15.69
C SER A 30 1.85 26.11 -15.64
N GLY A 31 2.48 26.33 -16.77
CA GLY A 31 3.68 27.15 -16.90
C GLY A 31 4.65 26.60 -17.95
N SER A 32 5.62 27.40 -18.33
CA SER A 32 6.69 27.01 -19.25
C SER A 32 7.98 26.81 -18.46
N GLY A 33 8.56 25.61 -18.56
CA GLY A 33 9.84 25.27 -17.93
C GLY A 33 9.76 24.06 -17.01
N ASN A 34 10.91 23.56 -16.56
CA ASN A 34 11.04 22.38 -15.70
C ASN A 34 10.79 22.67 -14.22
N THR A 35 10.32 23.86 -13.89
CA THR A 35 10.08 24.34 -12.55
C THR A 35 8.62 24.12 -12.18
N GLY A 36 8.35 23.56 -11.00
CA GLY A 36 7.00 23.25 -10.54
C GLY A 36 6.48 21.87 -10.92
N GLN A 37 7.33 20.98 -11.42
CA GLN A 37 6.91 19.64 -11.82
C GLN A 37 6.91 18.65 -10.66
N PRO A 38 5.93 17.73 -10.60
CA PRO A 38 5.96 16.64 -9.64
C PRO A 38 7.12 15.68 -9.90
N LEU A 39 7.82 15.30 -8.84
CA LEU A 39 8.78 14.21 -8.85
C LEU A 39 8.14 12.96 -8.30
N THR A 40 8.31 11.84 -9.00
CA THR A 40 7.90 10.53 -8.50
C THR A 40 9.07 9.84 -7.83
N ALA A 41 8.89 9.43 -6.60
CA ALA A 41 9.90 8.74 -5.79
C ALA A 41 9.28 7.65 -4.93
N ILE A 42 10.13 6.88 -4.27
CA ILE A 42 9.77 6.04 -3.12
C ILE A 42 10.68 6.42 -1.95
N ILE A 43 10.13 6.39 -0.75
CA ILE A 43 10.92 6.63 0.46
C ILE A 43 10.73 5.49 1.47
N PRO A 44 11.75 5.18 2.28
CA PRO A 44 11.59 4.26 3.39
C PRO A 44 10.52 4.77 4.37
N ILE A 45 9.78 3.87 5.00
CA ILE A 45 8.75 4.25 5.98
C ILE A 45 9.32 4.94 7.22
N THR A 46 10.62 4.80 7.47
CA THR A 46 11.35 5.46 8.56
C THR A 46 11.60 6.94 8.29
N GLU A 47 11.46 7.37 7.03
CA GLU A 47 11.68 8.76 6.61
C GLU A 47 10.35 9.51 6.49
N SER A 48 10.34 10.78 6.86
CA SER A 48 9.14 11.62 6.86
C SER A 48 9.11 12.67 5.76
N ALA A 49 10.25 12.98 5.15
CA ALA A 49 10.37 14.00 4.12
C ALA A 49 11.46 13.63 3.11
N HIS A 50 11.33 14.13 1.89
CA HIS A 50 12.38 14.04 0.89
C HIS A 50 13.60 14.84 1.34
N GLN A 51 14.77 14.23 1.22
CA GLN A 51 16.03 14.91 1.43
C GLN A 51 16.65 15.20 0.06
N PRO A 52 16.73 16.46 -0.40
CA PRO A 52 17.35 16.75 -1.68
C PRO A 52 18.80 16.29 -1.69
N ALA A 53 19.19 15.63 -2.72
CA ALA A 53 20.46 15.06 -3.23
C ALA A 53 21.80 15.28 -2.47
N THR A 54 21.83 15.59 -1.20
CA THR A 54 23.06 15.75 -0.41
C THR A 54 23.23 14.67 0.66
N VAL A 55 22.51 13.56 0.56
CA VAL A 55 22.46 12.54 1.62
C VAL A 55 23.56 11.51 1.46
N PRO A 56 24.28 11.17 2.53
CA PRO A 56 25.26 10.10 2.52
C PRO A 56 24.60 8.74 2.27
N THR A 57 25.23 7.94 1.43
CA THR A 57 25.00 6.54 1.15
C THR A 57 24.33 5.75 2.28
N GLY A 58 23.10 5.25 2.04
CA GLY A 58 22.57 4.17 2.84
C GLY A 58 21.04 4.02 2.95
N ASN A 59 20.27 5.10 3.03
CA ASN A 59 18.81 5.04 3.22
C ASN A 59 18.17 6.28 2.57
N VAL A 60 18.28 6.40 1.26
CA VAL A 60 17.86 7.58 0.54
C VAL A 60 16.55 7.34 -0.20
N ASP A 61 15.78 8.41 -0.27
CA ASP A 61 14.69 8.56 -1.20
C ASP A 61 15.17 8.22 -2.60
N LEU A 62 14.48 7.30 -3.26
CA LEU A 62 14.84 6.88 -4.60
C LEU A 62 13.91 7.58 -5.60
N GLU A 63 14.47 8.50 -6.35
CA GLU A 63 13.80 9.08 -7.49
C GLU A 63 13.57 8.00 -8.55
N ILE A 64 12.31 7.74 -8.89
CA ILE A 64 11.94 6.79 -9.95
C ILE A 64 11.91 7.49 -11.31
N GLY A 65 11.86 8.80 -11.34
CA GLY A 65 11.79 9.55 -12.59
C GLY A 65 12.18 11.01 -12.44
N THR A 66 12.41 11.67 -13.57
CA THR A 66 12.62 13.11 -13.65
C THR A 66 11.32 13.86 -13.34
N ARG A 67 11.44 15.14 -13.00
CA ARG A 67 10.30 16.03 -12.85
C ARG A 67 9.63 16.24 -14.20
N ASP A 68 8.39 15.83 -14.32
CA ASP A 68 7.58 15.94 -15.53
C ASP A 68 6.13 16.30 -15.18
N GLY A 69 5.50 17.14 -15.97
CA GLY A 69 4.17 17.64 -15.66
C GLY A 69 3.31 17.98 -16.88
N ASN A 70 3.42 17.26 -17.96
CA ASN A 70 2.84 17.64 -19.24
C ASN A 70 1.43 17.10 -19.50
N ASN A 71 0.61 16.90 -18.46
CA ASN A 71 -0.71 16.25 -18.56
C ASN A 71 -0.62 14.78 -19.03
N GLU A 72 0.36 14.06 -18.52
CA GLU A 72 0.67 12.69 -18.86
C GLU A 72 0.38 11.74 -17.71
N VAL A 73 0.10 10.49 -18.04
CA VAL A 73 -0.03 9.41 -17.07
C VAL A 73 1.29 8.65 -17.00
N TYR A 74 1.91 8.68 -15.83
CA TYR A 74 3.12 7.91 -15.54
C TYR A 74 2.74 6.55 -14.98
N MET A 75 3.36 5.52 -15.53
CA MET A 75 3.30 4.14 -15.06
C MET A 75 4.54 3.87 -14.22
N ILE A 76 4.37 3.28 -13.05
CA ILE A 76 5.48 2.92 -12.16
C ILE A 76 5.39 1.43 -11.83
N ALA A 77 6.44 0.67 -12.15
CA ALA A 77 6.61 -0.72 -11.80
C ALA A 77 7.84 -0.85 -10.88
N LEU A 78 7.60 -1.23 -9.63
CA LEU A 78 8.60 -1.36 -8.58
C LEU A 78 8.84 -2.85 -8.30
N ASP A 79 10.03 -3.34 -8.64
CA ASP A 79 10.47 -4.72 -8.40
C ASP A 79 11.42 -4.75 -7.20
N LEU A 80 10.87 -4.98 -6.01
CA LEU A 80 11.67 -5.08 -4.79
C LEU A 80 12.41 -6.42 -4.69
N ASP A 81 11.97 -7.46 -5.39
CA ASP A 81 12.63 -8.75 -5.37
C ASP A 81 14.01 -8.69 -6.05
N ASN A 82 14.10 -7.90 -7.11
CA ASN A 82 15.33 -7.70 -7.88
C ASN A 82 16.00 -6.33 -7.67
N GLY A 83 15.33 -5.43 -6.95
CA GLY A 83 15.88 -4.11 -6.59
C GLY A 83 15.85 -3.09 -7.71
N TYR A 84 14.83 -3.11 -8.56
CA TYR A 84 14.67 -2.19 -9.70
C TYR A 84 13.34 -1.45 -9.67
N ALA A 85 13.34 -0.25 -10.24
CA ALA A 85 12.11 0.44 -10.59
C ALA A 85 12.12 0.86 -12.07
N TYR A 86 10.97 0.78 -12.67
CA TYR A 86 10.74 1.16 -14.05
C TYR A 86 9.66 2.24 -14.10
N ARG A 87 9.87 3.23 -14.94
CA ARG A 87 8.90 4.28 -15.20
C ARG A 87 8.54 4.28 -16.68
N GLY A 88 7.31 4.59 -16.97
CA GLY A 88 6.84 4.88 -18.32
C GLY A 88 5.88 6.06 -18.31
N ASN A 89 5.55 6.58 -19.46
CA ASN A 89 4.52 7.57 -19.64
C ASN A 89 3.63 7.24 -20.84
N ASP A 90 2.36 7.53 -20.71
CA ASP A 90 1.32 7.36 -21.74
C ASP A 90 1.41 6.02 -22.51
N GLY A 91 1.66 4.94 -21.78
CA GLY A 91 1.70 3.58 -22.30
C GLY A 91 3.05 3.12 -22.84
N SER A 92 4.07 3.97 -22.79
CA SER A 92 5.44 3.65 -23.25
C SER A 92 6.42 3.64 -22.07
N TRP A 93 7.24 2.60 -21.97
CA TRP A 93 8.25 2.51 -20.92
C TRP A 93 9.51 3.30 -21.29
N SER A 94 10.11 3.94 -20.31
CA SER A 94 11.31 4.76 -20.47
C SER A 94 12.57 3.91 -20.71
N ASN A 95 13.65 4.54 -21.12
CA ASN A 95 14.97 3.93 -21.35
C ASN A 95 14.96 2.72 -22.30
N GLY A 96 13.98 2.64 -23.20
CA GLY A 96 13.85 1.55 -24.15
C GLY A 96 13.38 0.22 -23.53
N ALA A 97 12.97 0.22 -22.27
CA ALA A 97 12.37 -0.96 -21.64
C ALA A 97 11.09 -1.38 -22.38
N ASN A 98 10.83 -2.66 -22.38
CA ASN A 98 9.56 -3.25 -22.80
C ASN A 98 8.99 -4.13 -21.70
N LEU A 99 7.77 -4.64 -21.87
CA LEU A 99 7.12 -5.46 -20.84
C LEU A 99 7.91 -6.73 -20.50
N SER A 100 8.63 -7.33 -21.45
CA SER A 100 9.42 -8.53 -21.16
C SER A 100 10.65 -8.22 -20.30
N ASP A 101 11.29 -7.07 -20.48
CA ASP A 101 12.42 -6.63 -19.66
C ASP A 101 11.99 -6.40 -18.21
N ILE A 102 10.82 -5.75 -18.01
CA ILE A 102 10.27 -5.48 -16.70
C ILE A 102 9.88 -6.77 -15.98
N VAL A 103 9.26 -7.71 -16.71
CA VAL A 103 8.85 -9.00 -16.15
C VAL A 103 10.05 -9.86 -15.79
N SER A 104 11.14 -9.84 -16.61
CA SER A 104 12.37 -10.59 -16.32
C SER A 104 13.07 -10.08 -15.06
N GLY A 105 12.98 -8.78 -14.78
CA GLY A 105 13.60 -8.17 -13.61
C GLY A 105 15.14 -8.13 -13.69
N ASP A 106 15.70 -8.08 -14.90
CA ASP A 106 17.15 -8.03 -15.11
C ASP A 106 17.74 -6.62 -15.07
N GLY A 107 16.88 -5.61 -14.90
CA GLY A 107 17.25 -4.21 -14.82
C GLY A 107 17.40 -3.50 -16.18
N THR A 108 17.14 -4.19 -17.29
CA THR A 108 17.17 -3.56 -18.62
C THR A 108 16.14 -2.43 -18.68
N GLY A 109 16.59 -1.20 -18.94
CA GLY A 109 15.78 -0.01 -19.02
C GLY A 109 15.22 0.49 -17.66
N ALA A 110 15.68 -0.05 -16.54
CA ALA A 110 15.30 0.44 -15.23
C ALA A 110 15.66 1.94 -15.06
N THR A 111 14.79 2.68 -14.39
CA THR A 111 15.00 4.10 -14.07
C THR A 111 15.65 4.29 -12.71
N ALA A 112 15.53 3.31 -11.83
CA ALA A 112 16.24 3.25 -10.55
C ALA A 112 16.68 1.81 -10.27
N SER A 113 17.77 1.65 -9.52
CA SER A 113 18.37 0.35 -9.19
C SER A 113 18.90 0.35 -7.76
N SER A 114 19.34 -0.82 -7.29
CA SER A 114 19.87 -1.02 -5.94
C SER A 114 18.86 -0.72 -4.83
N ILE A 115 17.59 -0.95 -5.10
CA ILE A 115 16.49 -0.75 -4.16
C ILE A 115 16.49 -1.93 -3.17
N SER A 116 16.53 -1.64 -1.88
CA SER A 116 16.58 -2.69 -0.86
C SER A 116 15.29 -3.52 -0.82
N SER A 117 15.42 -4.83 -0.98
CA SER A 117 14.34 -5.80 -0.85
C SER A 117 13.90 -6.07 0.59
N THR A 118 14.71 -5.66 1.57
CA THR A 118 14.44 -5.90 3.00
C THR A 118 13.75 -4.75 3.70
N MET A 119 13.63 -3.61 3.02
CA MET A 119 12.98 -2.42 3.55
C MET A 119 11.51 -2.36 3.12
N THR A 120 10.72 -1.66 3.90
CA THR A 120 9.36 -1.25 3.53
C THR A 120 9.41 0.17 2.99
N TRP A 121 8.78 0.37 1.86
CA TRP A 121 8.78 1.62 1.10
C TRP A 121 7.36 2.18 1.00
N ARG A 122 7.25 3.45 0.73
CA ARG A 122 5.98 4.09 0.34
C ARG A 122 6.16 4.92 -0.92
N PRO A 123 5.19 4.90 -1.84
CA PRO A 123 5.12 5.86 -2.94
C PRO A 123 5.12 7.28 -2.41
N PHE A 124 5.87 8.16 -3.07
CA PHE A 124 6.12 9.51 -2.62
C PHE A 124 6.12 10.49 -3.81
N ILE A 125 5.68 11.69 -3.57
CA ILE A 125 5.68 12.78 -4.54
C ILE A 125 6.28 14.01 -3.89
N GLU A 126 7.22 14.63 -4.59
CA GLU A 126 7.67 15.98 -4.26
C GLU A 126 7.12 16.96 -5.30
N LEU A 127 6.46 17.99 -4.83
CA LEU A 127 6.03 19.13 -5.63
C LEU A 127 6.93 20.31 -5.40
N LEU A 128 7.51 20.85 -6.44
CA LEU A 128 8.29 22.08 -6.37
C LEU A 128 7.38 23.27 -6.69
N PHE A 129 7.28 24.22 -5.76
CA PHE A 129 6.55 25.47 -5.94
C PHE A 129 7.54 26.59 -6.28
N ASP A 130 7.44 27.13 -7.47
CA ASP A 130 8.25 28.25 -7.95
C ASP A 130 7.40 29.36 -8.58
N GLY A 131 6.11 29.40 -8.24
CA GLY A 131 5.11 30.27 -8.83
C GLY A 131 4.30 29.63 -9.95
N SER A 132 4.60 28.40 -10.34
CA SER A 132 3.80 27.58 -11.25
C SER A 132 2.77 26.76 -10.47
N SER A 133 1.64 26.41 -11.09
CA SER A 133 0.68 25.48 -10.51
C SER A 133 0.97 24.07 -11.02
N ALA A 134 1.25 23.18 -10.12
CA ALA A 134 1.37 21.77 -10.40
C ALA A 134 0.31 20.98 -9.62
N ALA A 135 -0.19 19.91 -10.21
CA ALA A 135 -1.07 18.97 -9.52
C ALA A 135 -0.71 17.55 -9.91
N THR A 136 -0.86 16.64 -8.96
CA THR A 136 -0.65 15.23 -9.16
C THR A 136 -1.80 14.43 -8.59
N ARG A 137 -2.12 13.31 -9.22
CA ARG A 137 -3.12 12.35 -8.76
C ARG A 137 -2.55 10.97 -8.87
N MET A 138 -2.50 10.24 -7.77
CA MET A 138 -2.09 8.83 -7.77
C MET A 138 -3.29 7.92 -7.98
N ASN A 139 -3.07 6.86 -8.75
CA ASN A 139 -4.00 5.76 -8.92
C ASN A 139 -3.35 4.46 -8.41
N PHE A 140 -3.81 4.01 -7.25
CA PHE A 140 -3.47 2.70 -6.68
C PHE A 140 -4.47 1.61 -7.07
N GLY A 141 -5.21 1.83 -8.17
CA GLY A 141 -6.21 0.90 -8.68
C GLY A 141 -7.67 1.31 -8.42
N THR A 142 -7.94 2.53 -7.96
CA THR A 142 -9.31 3.00 -7.69
C THR A 142 -9.80 4.09 -8.61
N ASN A 143 -8.90 4.73 -9.36
CA ASN A 143 -9.22 5.93 -10.14
C ASN A 143 -8.53 5.95 -11.52
N PRO A 144 -8.91 5.06 -12.45
CA PRO A 144 -8.25 4.93 -13.77
C PRO A 144 -8.46 6.12 -14.70
N SER A 145 -9.36 7.05 -14.35
CA SER A 145 -9.59 8.29 -15.11
C SER A 145 -8.95 9.52 -14.48
N PHE A 146 -8.34 9.38 -13.30
CA PHE A 146 -7.76 10.49 -12.55
C PHE A 146 -8.76 11.64 -12.36
N ASN A 147 -9.97 11.30 -11.87
CA ASN A 147 -11.11 12.22 -11.72
C ASN A 147 -11.57 12.85 -13.04
N GLY A 148 -11.56 12.08 -14.13
CA GLY A 148 -12.00 12.53 -15.44
C GLY A 148 -10.95 13.32 -16.23
N ALA A 149 -9.69 13.36 -15.78
CA ALA A 149 -8.61 14.02 -16.52
C ALA A 149 -8.24 13.28 -17.81
N VAL A 150 -8.40 11.96 -17.81
CA VAL A 150 -8.19 11.10 -18.99
C VAL A 150 -9.32 10.09 -19.12
N THR A 151 -9.46 9.48 -20.29
CA THR A 151 -10.37 8.35 -20.47
C THR A 151 -9.93 7.18 -19.58
N ALA A 152 -10.86 6.66 -18.80
CA ALA A 152 -10.59 5.54 -17.90
C ALA A 152 -10.13 4.29 -18.65
N GLY A 153 -9.11 3.62 -18.14
CA GLY A 153 -8.73 2.28 -18.55
C GLY A 153 -9.52 1.21 -17.78
N THR A 154 -9.32 -0.04 -18.17
CA THR A 154 -9.98 -1.21 -17.57
C THR A 154 -8.98 -2.27 -17.10
N GLU A 155 -7.70 -1.97 -17.19
CA GLU A 155 -6.63 -2.90 -16.86
C GLU A 155 -6.61 -3.22 -15.36
N THR A 156 -6.28 -4.47 -15.04
CA THR A 156 -6.16 -4.98 -13.67
C THR A 156 -4.81 -5.65 -13.50
N ASP A 157 -4.42 -5.91 -12.26
CA ASP A 157 -3.27 -6.77 -11.98
C ASP A 157 -3.59 -8.26 -12.21
N GLY A 158 -2.57 -9.11 -12.04
CA GLY A 158 -2.71 -10.56 -12.23
C GLY A 158 -3.69 -11.26 -11.28
N ASN A 159 -4.03 -10.63 -10.16
CA ASN A 159 -5.04 -11.10 -9.20
C ASN A 159 -6.46 -10.57 -9.52
N GLY A 160 -6.60 -9.76 -10.57
CA GLY A 160 -7.86 -9.11 -10.94
C GLY A 160 -8.20 -7.91 -10.06
N PHE A 161 -7.24 -7.37 -9.31
CA PHE A 161 -7.44 -6.20 -8.47
C PHE A 161 -6.94 -4.92 -9.12
N GLY A 162 -7.49 -3.83 -8.65
CA GLY A 162 -7.22 -2.51 -9.20
C GLY A 162 -7.93 -2.25 -10.53
N ARG A 163 -7.91 -1.00 -10.94
CA ARG A 163 -8.29 -0.52 -12.27
C ARG A 163 -7.29 0.52 -12.71
N PHE A 164 -6.65 0.26 -13.82
CA PHE A 164 -5.54 1.08 -14.33
C PHE A 164 -5.84 1.56 -15.75
N LYS A 165 -5.17 2.63 -16.13
CA LYS A 165 -5.24 3.18 -17.50
C LYS A 165 -4.47 2.30 -18.47
N TYR A 166 -3.32 1.78 -18.05
CA TYR A 166 -2.40 1.00 -18.86
C TYR A 166 -2.20 -0.42 -18.30
N ALA A 167 -1.71 -1.32 -19.17
CA ALA A 167 -1.48 -2.70 -18.80
C ALA A 167 -0.45 -2.83 -17.66
N VAL A 168 -0.83 -3.56 -16.64
CA VAL A 168 0.06 -3.90 -15.52
C VAL A 168 1.02 -5.00 -15.98
N PRO A 169 2.35 -4.86 -15.81
CA PRO A 169 3.29 -5.92 -16.15
C PRO A 169 2.98 -7.21 -15.40
N SER A 170 3.14 -8.35 -16.06
CA SER A 170 2.86 -9.65 -15.44
C SER A 170 3.71 -9.85 -14.18
N GLY A 171 3.08 -10.34 -13.12
CA GLY A 171 3.71 -10.54 -11.81
C GLY A 171 3.75 -9.28 -10.93
N PHE A 172 3.39 -8.11 -11.44
CA PHE A 172 3.23 -6.91 -10.62
C PHE A 172 1.81 -6.80 -10.09
N LEU A 173 1.68 -6.30 -8.87
CA LEU A 173 0.42 -6.22 -8.15
C LEU A 173 0.07 -4.76 -7.85
N ALA A 174 -1.22 -4.46 -7.86
CA ALA A 174 -1.74 -3.18 -7.41
C ALA A 174 -1.35 -2.89 -5.96
N VAL A 175 -0.93 -1.65 -5.67
CA VAL A 175 -0.65 -1.21 -4.30
C VAL A 175 -2.00 -1.03 -3.56
N CYS A 176 -2.58 -2.13 -3.14
CA CYS A 176 -3.85 -2.14 -2.43
C CYS A 176 -3.84 -3.16 -1.29
N SER A 177 -4.72 -2.97 -0.31
CA SER A 177 -4.77 -3.83 0.89
C SER A 177 -5.02 -5.31 0.59
N ARG A 178 -5.64 -5.62 -0.54
CA ARG A 178 -5.89 -7.02 -0.96
C ARG A 178 -4.64 -7.75 -1.43
N ASN A 179 -3.66 -7.03 -1.95
CA ASN A 179 -2.39 -7.58 -2.41
C ASN A 179 -1.29 -7.49 -1.35
N MET A 180 -1.48 -6.68 -0.34
CA MET A 180 -0.51 -6.59 0.74
C MET A 180 -0.64 -7.81 1.64
N ALA A 181 0.51 -8.37 2.03
CA ALA A 181 0.51 -9.41 3.05
C ALA A 181 -0.23 -8.89 4.28
N ASN A 182 -1.23 -9.63 4.70
CA ASN A 182 -1.92 -9.31 5.94
C ASN A 182 -0.86 -9.33 7.07
N PRO A 183 -0.76 -8.31 7.91
CA PRO A 183 0.22 -8.28 9.01
C PRO A 183 0.06 -9.47 9.97
N HIS A 184 -1.03 -10.22 9.86
CA HIS A 184 -1.24 -11.47 10.56
C HIS A 184 -1.66 -12.56 9.56
N VAL A 185 -0.71 -13.40 9.16
CA VAL A 185 -0.93 -14.59 8.30
C VAL A 185 -2.09 -15.45 8.78
N SER A 186 -2.35 -15.44 10.08
CA SER A 186 -3.38 -16.20 10.74
C SER A 186 -4.80 -15.65 10.61
N VAL A 187 -4.99 -14.45 10.05
CA VAL A 187 -6.34 -13.85 9.84
C VAL A 187 -6.68 -13.66 8.36
N ASP A 188 -5.77 -14.06 7.47
CA ASP A 188 -6.00 -14.00 6.02
C ASP A 188 -6.79 -15.23 5.57
N PRO A 189 -8.04 -15.07 5.10
CA PRO A 189 -8.85 -16.19 4.61
C PRO A 189 -8.22 -16.91 3.41
N ASN A 190 -7.28 -16.27 2.70
CA ASN A 190 -6.57 -16.88 1.57
C ASN A 190 -5.40 -17.77 2.01
N GLN A 191 -5.00 -17.72 3.28
CA GLN A 191 -3.93 -18.55 3.84
C GLN A 191 -4.47 -19.77 4.61
N GLY A 192 -5.76 -20.08 4.45
CA GLY A 192 -6.38 -21.23 5.09
C GLY A 192 -6.80 -21.03 6.55
N ALA A 193 -6.54 -19.86 7.13
CA ALA A 193 -7.07 -19.46 8.42
C ALA A 193 -8.30 -18.56 8.23
N SER A 194 -9.32 -18.75 9.04
CA SER A 194 -10.53 -17.95 9.02
C SER A 194 -10.64 -17.07 10.26
N VAL A 195 -11.46 -16.03 10.21
CA VAL A 195 -11.75 -15.21 11.40
C VAL A 195 -12.34 -16.08 12.52
N GLN A 196 -13.06 -17.15 12.16
CA GLN A 196 -13.65 -18.11 13.09
C GLN A 196 -12.61 -18.88 13.90
N ASP A 197 -11.39 -19.02 13.39
CA ASP A 197 -10.27 -19.68 14.10
C ASP A 197 -9.76 -18.85 15.29
N TYR A 198 -10.15 -17.55 15.35
CA TYR A 198 -9.68 -16.60 16.36
C TYR A 198 -10.79 -15.83 17.07
N PHE A 199 -11.96 -15.78 16.47
CA PHE A 199 -13.11 -15.08 17.03
C PHE A 199 -14.41 -15.82 16.68
N GLN A 200 -15.16 -16.24 17.68
CA GLN A 200 -16.44 -16.89 17.51
C GLN A 200 -17.48 -16.32 18.47
N THR A 201 -18.70 -16.23 18.01
CA THR A 201 -19.85 -15.88 18.86
C THR A 201 -20.75 -17.09 19.01
N ALA A 202 -21.05 -17.47 20.25
CA ALA A 202 -21.95 -18.57 20.57
C ALA A 202 -23.18 -18.07 21.33
N LEU A 203 -24.36 -18.51 20.91
CA LEU A 203 -25.59 -18.26 21.64
C LEU A 203 -25.97 -19.53 22.43
N TYR A 204 -26.15 -19.39 23.73
CA TYR A 204 -26.51 -20.50 24.57
C TYR A 204 -27.62 -20.13 25.57
N THR A 205 -28.30 -21.13 26.08
CA THR A 205 -29.27 -21.00 27.15
C THR A 205 -28.69 -21.62 28.41
N GLY A 206 -28.55 -20.82 29.46
CA GLY A 206 -28.09 -21.31 30.76
C GLY A 206 -29.04 -22.37 31.32
N ASN A 207 -28.49 -23.45 31.85
CA ASN A 207 -29.23 -24.57 32.41
C ASN A 207 -29.40 -24.52 33.94
N GLY A 208 -28.84 -23.49 34.59
CA GLY A 208 -28.85 -23.32 36.05
C GLY A 208 -27.91 -24.26 36.81
N ALA A 209 -27.11 -25.05 36.14
CA ALA A 209 -26.10 -25.92 36.72
C ALA A 209 -24.82 -25.15 37.07
N SER A 210 -23.94 -25.79 37.84
CA SER A 210 -22.63 -25.24 38.23
C SER A 210 -21.64 -25.19 37.06
N SER A 211 -21.89 -25.93 35.98
CA SER A 211 -21.09 -25.93 34.74
C SER A 211 -21.97 -26.09 33.53
N LEU A 212 -21.56 -25.48 32.44
CA LEU A 212 -22.13 -25.64 31.11
C LEU A 212 -20.98 -25.52 30.11
N ASP A 213 -20.78 -26.58 29.34
CA ASP A 213 -19.78 -26.60 28.28
C ASP A 213 -20.35 -25.94 27.04
N ILE A 214 -19.58 -25.04 26.45
CA ILE A 214 -19.88 -24.38 25.20
C ILE A 214 -18.79 -24.75 24.21
N ASP A 215 -19.16 -25.48 23.17
CA ASP A 215 -18.23 -25.90 22.12
C ASP A 215 -17.82 -24.71 21.26
N LEU A 216 -16.53 -24.51 21.11
CA LEU A 216 -15.90 -23.54 20.24
C LEU A 216 -14.87 -24.25 19.36
N ASP A 217 -14.64 -23.73 18.17
CA ASP A 217 -13.69 -24.33 17.21
C ASP A 217 -12.24 -24.10 17.60
N PHE A 218 -11.98 -23.26 18.61
CA PHE A 218 -10.64 -22.95 19.12
C PHE A 218 -10.67 -22.74 20.64
N SER A 219 -9.49 -22.75 21.25
CA SER A 219 -9.33 -22.44 22.69
C SER A 219 -9.20 -20.92 22.90
N PRO A 220 -10.22 -20.25 23.46
CA PRO A 220 -10.19 -18.80 23.61
C PRO A 220 -9.23 -18.36 24.71
N GLU A 221 -8.50 -17.27 24.47
CA GLU A 221 -7.71 -16.60 25.51
C GLU A 221 -8.50 -15.52 26.24
N GLN A 222 -9.62 -15.08 25.64
CA GLN A 222 -10.54 -14.13 26.22
C GLN A 222 -11.97 -14.51 25.90
N VAL A 223 -12.84 -14.45 26.90
CA VAL A 223 -14.27 -14.72 26.78
C VAL A 223 -15.07 -13.52 27.28
N TRP A 224 -16.01 -13.07 26.48
CA TRP A 224 -16.93 -12.01 26.83
C TRP A 224 -18.35 -12.56 26.84
N ILE A 225 -18.99 -12.54 28.03
CA ILE A 225 -20.33 -13.09 28.25
C ILE A 225 -21.30 -11.94 28.55
N LYS A 226 -22.45 -11.98 27.90
CA LYS A 226 -23.55 -11.03 28.12
C LYS A 226 -24.90 -11.76 28.16
N ARG A 227 -25.66 -11.52 29.22
CA ARG A 227 -27.05 -11.92 29.26
C ARG A 227 -27.90 -11.02 28.36
N ARG A 228 -28.73 -11.62 27.48
CA ARG A 228 -29.52 -10.86 26.50
C ARG A 228 -30.92 -10.50 26.95
N ASN A 229 -31.52 -11.29 27.89
CA ASN A 229 -32.91 -11.18 28.29
C ASN A 229 -33.10 -10.46 29.63
N ALA A 230 -32.07 -9.86 30.20
CA ALA A 230 -32.14 -9.04 31.41
C ALA A 230 -31.00 -8.02 31.46
N ASN A 231 -31.20 -6.97 32.22
CA ASN A 231 -30.18 -5.98 32.50
C ASN A 231 -29.19 -6.51 33.53
N GLN A 232 -28.10 -7.08 33.06
CA GLN A 232 -27.00 -7.61 33.86
C GLN A 232 -25.68 -7.08 33.34
N SER A 233 -24.70 -6.96 34.20
CA SER A 233 -23.32 -6.59 33.82
C SER A 233 -22.74 -7.58 32.81
N HIS A 234 -21.82 -7.11 32.02
CA HIS A 234 -20.99 -7.97 31.19
C HIS A 234 -19.95 -8.70 32.05
N VAL A 235 -19.61 -9.91 31.69
CA VAL A 235 -18.52 -10.67 32.31
C VAL A 235 -17.42 -10.84 31.25
N LEU A 236 -16.23 -10.43 31.60
CA LEU A 236 -15.03 -10.58 30.77
C LEU A 236 -14.01 -11.42 31.56
N ALA A 237 -13.63 -12.55 31.01
CA ALA A 237 -12.60 -13.43 31.53
C ALA A 237 -11.47 -13.57 30.54
N ASN A 238 -10.26 -13.70 31.00
CA ASN A 238 -9.09 -13.97 30.16
C ASN A 238 -8.13 -14.94 30.85
N LYS A 239 -7.38 -15.68 30.06
CA LYS A 239 -6.43 -16.70 30.53
C LYS A 239 -5.31 -16.13 31.40
N LEU A 240 -4.91 -14.88 31.19
CA LEU A 240 -3.84 -14.23 31.93
C LEU A 240 -4.23 -13.89 33.38
N SER A 241 -5.51 -13.64 33.63
CA SER A 241 -6.00 -13.33 34.99
C SER A 241 -6.20 -14.56 35.87
N GLY A 242 -6.12 -15.78 35.32
CA GLY A 242 -6.36 -17.04 35.98
C GLY A 242 -7.84 -17.45 36.00
N ASP A 243 -8.12 -18.72 36.23
CA ASP A 243 -9.41 -19.37 36.01
C ASP A 243 -10.55 -18.82 36.87
N ASP A 244 -10.26 -18.21 38.03
CA ASP A 244 -11.22 -17.69 38.95
C ASP A 244 -11.41 -16.16 38.94
N LYS A 245 -10.77 -15.47 37.95
CA LYS A 245 -10.79 -14.00 37.90
C LYS A 245 -11.50 -13.49 36.65
N PHE A 246 -12.49 -12.67 36.87
CA PHE A 246 -13.23 -11.99 35.80
C PHE A 246 -13.51 -10.52 36.19
N MET A 247 -13.70 -9.70 35.20
CA MET A 247 -14.17 -8.33 35.35
C MET A 247 -15.67 -8.28 35.03
N ALA A 248 -16.46 -7.65 35.90
CA ALA A 248 -17.86 -7.32 35.65
C ALA A 248 -17.96 -5.80 35.42
N THR A 249 -18.68 -5.38 34.35
CA THR A 249 -18.89 -3.97 33.99
C THR A 249 -20.38 -3.62 34.02
#